data_793001da54e751bf3c52659285c572f1
#
_entry.id   793001da54e751bf3c52659285c572f1
#
_cell.length_a   1.000
_cell.length_b   1.000
_cell.length_c   1.000
_cell.angle_alpha   90.00
_cell.angle_beta   90.00
_cell.angle_gamma   90.00
#
_symmetry.space_group_name_H-M   'P 1'
#
loop_
_entity.id
_entity.type
_entity.pdbx_description
1 polymer ?
#
loop_
_entity_poly.entity_id
_entity_poly.type
_entity_poly.pdbx_seq_one_letter_code
_entity_poly.pdbx_strand_id
1 'polypeptide(L)'
;MRFYELLGFTKTAGPIGPEPVAILDHASGLEVNLVLNAPNADEPNVLMDVPEKHPGITHFALLCPDIMAAKERLEAAGIPLSGGPVRFGPGAQAIFVRDPDRNVIELHQRS
;
A
#
# COMPACT_ATOMS: atom_id res chain seq x y z
N MET A 1 -1.42 -10.03 3.98
CA MET A 1 -0.53 -10.40 2.87
C MET A 1 -1.22 -10.44 1.54
N ARG A 2 -2.44 -10.92 1.51
CA ARG A 2 -3.20 -10.94 0.25
C ARG A 2 -3.28 -9.55 -0.41
N PHE A 3 -3.49 -8.50 0.38
CA PHE A 3 -3.51 -7.14 -0.16
C PHE A 3 -2.24 -6.83 -0.95
N TYR A 4 -1.07 -7.08 -0.34
CA TYR A 4 0.20 -6.78 -0.99
C TYR A 4 0.47 -7.68 -2.19
N GLU A 5 0.01 -8.92 -2.16
CA GLU A 5 0.11 -9.82 -3.31
C GLU A 5 -0.65 -9.28 -4.53
N LEU A 6 -1.80 -8.65 -4.31
CA LEU A 6 -2.57 -8.00 -5.38
C LEU A 6 -1.82 -6.84 -6.02
N LEU A 7 -0.88 -6.22 -5.29
CA LEU A 7 -0.05 -5.13 -5.79
C LEU A 7 1.26 -5.63 -6.43
N GLY A 8 1.47 -6.94 -6.49
CA GLY A 8 2.63 -7.52 -7.12
C GLY A 8 3.75 -7.92 -6.17
N PHE A 9 3.51 -7.89 -4.86
CA PHE A 9 4.49 -8.34 -3.88
C PHE A 9 4.44 -9.85 -3.72
N THR A 10 5.59 -10.44 -3.44
CA THR A 10 5.73 -11.87 -3.12
C THR A 10 6.39 -12.00 -1.77
N LYS A 11 5.81 -12.81 -0.89
CA LYS A 11 6.44 -13.12 0.38
C LYS A 11 7.64 -14.02 0.13
N THR A 12 8.83 -13.56 0.50
CA THR A 12 10.07 -14.30 0.27
C THR A 12 10.65 -14.89 1.54
N ALA A 13 10.28 -14.40 2.71
CA ALA A 13 10.76 -14.92 3.99
C ALA A 13 9.83 -14.52 5.13
N GLY A 14 9.97 -15.21 6.26
CA GLY A 14 9.33 -14.87 7.51
C GLY A 14 8.16 -15.77 7.90
N PRO A 15 7.74 -15.69 9.18
CA PRO A 15 8.27 -14.75 10.19
C PRO A 15 9.69 -15.08 10.60
N ILE A 16 10.56 -14.05 10.65
CA ILE A 16 11.96 -14.20 11.06
C ILE A 16 12.33 -13.11 12.06
N GLY A 17 13.40 -13.36 12.81
CA GLY A 17 13.97 -12.40 13.75
C GLY A 17 13.32 -12.43 15.13
N PRO A 18 13.85 -11.64 16.08
CA PRO A 18 13.29 -11.54 17.42
C PRO A 18 11.88 -10.97 17.42
N GLU A 19 11.57 -10.09 16.46
CA GLU A 19 10.20 -9.71 16.17
C GLU A 19 9.75 -10.47 14.92
N PRO A 20 8.48 -10.92 14.87
CA PRO A 20 8.01 -11.70 13.71
C PRO A 20 7.83 -10.81 12.48
N VAL A 21 8.78 -10.83 11.59
CA VAL A 21 8.78 -10.01 10.38
C VAL A 21 8.53 -10.87 9.15
N ALA A 22 7.56 -10.50 8.36
CA ALA A 22 7.35 -11.07 7.03
C ALA A 22 7.99 -10.13 5.99
N ILE A 23 8.77 -10.72 5.08
CA ILE A 23 9.45 -9.96 4.03
C ILE A 23 8.69 -10.15 2.72
N LEU A 24 8.31 -9.03 2.11
CA LEU A 24 7.61 -9.00 0.83
C LEU A 24 8.46 -8.27 -0.20
N ASP A 25 8.72 -8.91 -1.33
CA ASP A 25 9.51 -8.32 -2.40
C ASP A 25 8.64 -7.99 -3.60
N HIS A 26 8.95 -6.84 -4.23
CA HIS A 26 8.30 -6.38 -5.43
C HIS A 26 9.29 -6.36 -6.59
N ALA A 27 8.82 -6.60 -7.81
CA ALA A 27 9.65 -6.63 -9.02
C ALA A 27 10.39 -5.31 -9.28
N SER A 28 9.88 -4.20 -8.72
CA SER A 28 10.54 -2.89 -8.84
C SER A 28 11.82 -2.78 -8.00
N GLY A 29 12.11 -3.77 -7.14
CA GLY A 29 13.22 -3.73 -6.19
C GLY A 29 12.83 -3.25 -4.80
N LEU A 30 11.58 -2.86 -4.59
CA LEU A 30 11.10 -2.46 -3.27
C LEU A 30 10.86 -3.69 -2.40
N GLU A 31 11.30 -3.61 -1.16
CA GLU A 31 11.02 -4.61 -0.14
C GLU A 31 10.17 -3.97 0.95
N VAL A 32 9.11 -4.66 1.35
CA VAL A 32 8.27 -4.25 2.47
C VAL A 32 8.39 -5.28 3.57
N ASN A 33 8.66 -4.83 4.78
CA ASN A 33 8.77 -5.69 5.96
C ASN A 33 7.56 -5.43 6.85
N LEU A 34 6.77 -6.46 7.07
CA LEU A 34 5.60 -6.38 7.94
C LEU A 34 5.96 -6.96 9.29
N VAL A 35 5.93 -6.14 10.33
CA VAL A 35 6.13 -6.57 11.72
C VAL A 35 4.78 -7.03 12.25
N LEU A 36 4.69 -8.32 12.61
CA LEU A 36 3.41 -8.99 12.81
C LEU A 36 2.94 -9.05 14.27
N ASN A 37 3.61 -8.34 15.17
CA ASN A 37 3.33 -8.45 16.61
C ASN A 37 2.63 -7.24 17.23
N ALA A 38 1.92 -6.44 16.41
CA ALA A 38 1.15 -5.33 16.97
C ALA A 38 0.05 -5.87 17.88
N PRO A 39 -0.03 -5.39 19.13
CA PRO A 39 -0.98 -5.96 20.08
C PRO A 39 -2.44 -5.58 19.80
N ASN A 40 -2.69 -4.46 19.15
CA ASN A 40 -4.04 -3.97 18.88
C ASN A 40 -4.21 -3.67 17.40
N ALA A 41 -4.90 -4.58 16.70
CA ALA A 41 -5.15 -4.42 15.27
C ALA A 41 -6.14 -3.29 14.95
N ASP A 42 -6.88 -2.82 15.97
CA ASP A 42 -7.93 -1.82 15.78
C ASP A 42 -7.47 -0.39 16.04
N GLU A 43 -6.20 -0.18 16.34
CA GLU A 43 -5.69 1.17 16.57
C GLU A 43 -5.68 1.96 15.26
N PRO A 44 -6.00 3.27 15.31
CA PRO A 44 -5.96 4.11 14.12
C PRO A 44 -4.53 4.28 13.61
N ASN A 45 -4.39 4.49 12.32
CA ASN A 45 -3.12 4.86 11.74
C ASN A 45 -2.83 6.31 12.15
N VAL A 46 -1.86 6.50 13.04
CA VAL A 46 -1.60 7.82 13.64
C VAL A 46 -1.06 8.84 12.65
N LEU A 47 -0.52 8.40 11.51
CA LEU A 47 -0.02 9.32 10.49
C LEU A 47 -1.12 9.80 9.55
N MET A 48 -2.18 9.01 9.35
CA MET A 48 -3.19 9.31 8.34
C MET A 48 -4.60 9.51 8.87
N ASP A 49 -4.92 8.90 10.02
CA ASP A 49 -6.32 8.82 10.49
C ASP A 49 -6.62 9.63 11.74
N VAL A 50 -5.65 10.38 12.24
CA VAL A 50 -5.88 11.29 13.38
C VAL A 50 -5.77 12.74 12.93
N PRO A 51 -6.49 13.67 13.59
CA PRO A 51 -6.47 15.07 13.17
C PRO A 51 -5.12 15.75 13.35
N GLU A 52 -4.33 15.30 14.34
CA GLU A 52 -3.01 15.85 14.59
C GLU A 52 -2.01 15.33 13.54
N LYS A 53 -1.10 16.21 13.09
CA LYS A 53 -0.05 15.84 12.16
C LYS A 53 1.18 15.38 12.90
N HIS A 54 1.68 14.21 12.55
CA HIS A 54 2.89 13.63 13.12
C HIS A 54 3.94 13.45 12.01
N PRO A 55 5.24 13.62 12.32
CA PRO A 55 6.28 13.34 11.33
C PRO A 55 6.38 11.84 11.06
N GLY A 56 6.63 11.49 9.82
CA GLY A 56 6.76 10.09 9.41
C GLY A 56 6.48 9.92 7.93
N ILE A 57 6.73 8.72 7.44
CA ILE A 57 6.41 8.36 6.05
C ILE A 57 4.92 8.04 6.02
N THR A 58 4.14 8.86 5.30
CA THR A 58 2.68 8.70 5.26
C THR A 58 2.23 7.68 4.23
N HIS A 59 2.96 7.54 3.13
CA HIS A 59 2.63 6.58 2.08
C HIS A 59 3.84 6.37 1.18
N PHE A 60 3.77 5.34 0.36
CA PHE A 60 4.71 5.15 -0.74
C PHE A 60 3.93 4.92 -2.03
N ALA A 61 4.61 5.14 -3.16
CA ALA A 61 4.00 4.99 -4.47
C ALA A 61 4.66 3.87 -5.25
N LEU A 62 3.85 3.11 -5.96
CA LEU A 62 4.29 2.12 -6.93
C LEU A 62 3.95 2.63 -8.32
N LEU A 63 4.88 2.48 -9.26
CA LEU A 63 4.60 2.79 -10.65
C LEU A 63 3.65 1.74 -11.21
N CYS A 64 2.65 2.19 -11.95
CA CYS A 64 1.63 1.35 -12.51
C CYS A 64 1.39 1.80 -13.96
N PRO A 65 1.52 0.92 -14.94
CA PRO A 65 1.35 1.32 -16.35
C PRO A 65 -0.09 1.64 -16.73
N ASP A 66 -1.07 1.06 -16.04
CA ASP A 66 -2.49 1.26 -16.33
C ASP A 66 -3.30 1.34 -15.05
N ILE A 67 -3.56 2.57 -14.62
CA ILE A 67 -4.28 2.86 -13.38
C ILE A 67 -5.72 2.33 -13.42
N MET A 68 -6.39 2.45 -14.56
CA MET A 68 -7.79 2.04 -14.65
C MET A 68 -7.94 0.51 -14.55
N ALA A 69 -7.01 -0.23 -15.14
CA ALA A 69 -6.99 -1.69 -15.00
C ALA A 69 -6.71 -2.10 -13.55
N ALA A 70 -5.78 -1.40 -12.88
CA ALA A 70 -5.48 -1.64 -11.47
C ALA A 70 -6.70 -1.35 -10.60
N LYS A 71 -7.40 -0.25 -10.85
CA LYS A 71 -8.63 0.10 -10.14
C LYS A 71 -9.67 -1.01 -10.25
N GLU A 72 -9.91 -1.50 -11.45
CA GLU A 72 -10.88 -2.58 -11.67
C GLU A 72 -10.49 -3.85 -10.92
N ARG A 73 -9.20 -4.21 -10.97
CA ARG A 73 -8.67 -5.40 -10.27
C ARG A 73 -8.86 -5.30 -8.75
N LEU A 74 -8.56 -4.13 -8.20
CA LEU A 74 -8.68 -3.90 -6.76
C LEU A 74 -10.14 -3.91 -6.32
N GLU A 75 -11.01 -3.23 -7.06
CA GLU A 75 -12.44 -3.20 -6.74
C GLU A 75 -13.07 -4.59 -6.84
N ALA A 76 -12.67 -5.38 -7.84
CA ALA A 76 -13.14 -6.76 -7.97
C ALA A 76 -12.69 -7.63 -6.79
N ALA A 77 -11.56 -7.29 -6.16
CA ALA A 77 -11.06 -7.99 -4.97
C ALA A 77 -11.63 -7.45 -3.66
N GLY A 78 -12.55 -6.48 -3.72
CA GLY A 78 -13.17 -5.90 -2.55
C GLY A 78 -12.36 -4.79 -1.89
N ILE A 79 -11.39 -4.21 -2.61
CA ILE A 79 -10.55 -3.13 -2.11
C ILE A 79 -10.96 -1.82 -2.81
N PRO A 80 -11.76 -0.97 -2.14
CA PRO A 80 -12.16 0.30 -2.73
C PRO A 80 -10.99 1.30 -2.72
N LEU A 81 -11.05 2.27 -3.63
CA LEU A 81 -10.10 3.38 -3.58
C LEU A 81 -10.36 4.23 -2.34
N SER A 82 -9.30 4.66 -1.69
CA SER A 82 -9.39 5.63 -0.61
C SER A 82 -9.21 7.05 -1.13
N GLY A 83 -8.74 7.21 -2.36
CA GLY A 83 -8.60 8.50 -3.02
C GLY A 83 -8.29 8.36 -4.49
N GLY A 84 -8.48 9.44 -5.25
CA GLY A 84 -8.23 9.48 -6.68
C GLY A 84 -9.37 8.91 -7.51
N PRO A 85 -9.22 8.90 -8.83
CA PRO A 85 -8.00 9.29 -9.57
C PRO A 85 -7.68 10.78 -9.44
N VAL A 86 -6.41 11.09 -9.26
CA VAL A 86 -5.89 12.46 -9.26
C VAL A 86 -5.01 12.62 -10.49
N ARG A 87 -5.22 13.69 -11.24
CA ARG A 87 -4.45 13.96 -12.46
C ARG A 87 -3.33 14.95 -12.18
N PHE A 88 -2.15 14.64 -12.72
CA PHE A 88 -0.97 15.51 -12.59
C PHE A 88 -0.54 16.13 -13.91
N GLY A 89 -1.27 15.83 -14.99
CA GLY A 89 -0.94 16.26 -16.33
C GLY A 89 -1.46 15.27 -17.36
N PRO A 90 -1.18 15.45 -18.66
CA PRO A 90 -1.65 14.52 -19.68
C PRO A 90 -1.17 13.08 -19.42
N GLY A 91 -2.09 12.17 -19.16
CA GLY A 91 -1.79 10.77 -18.94
C GLY A 91 -1.23 10.42 -17.56
N ALA A 92 -0.77 11.41 -16.80
CA ALA A 92 -0.22 11.17 -15.47
C ALA A 92 -1.33 11.23 -14.42
N GLN A 93 -1.50 10.15 -13.66
CA GLN A 93 -2.56 10.08 -12.65
C GLN A 93 -2.20 9.08 -11.56
N ALA A 94 -2.88 9.21 -10.43
CA ALA A 94 -2.66 8.33 -9.29
C ALA A 94 -3.98 7.93 -8.64
N ILE A 95 -3.97 6.75 -8.05
CA ILE A 95 -5.04 6.29 -7.16
C ILE A 95 -4.42 5.87 -5.84
N PHE A 96 -5.23 5.86 -4.79
CA PHE A 96 -4.79 5.54 -3.43
C PHE A 96 -5.66 4.44 -2.86
N VAL A 97 -5.02 3.51 -2.16
CA VAL A 97 -5.70 2.43 -1.44
C VAL A 97 -5.13 2.30 -0.03
N ARG A 98 -5.88 1.65 0.84
CA ARG A 98 -5.45 1.38 2.20
C ARG A 98 -5.20 -0.11 2.40
N ASP A 99 -4.07 -0.45 3.03
CA ASP A 99 -3.84 -1.83 3.43
C ASP A 99 -4.71 -2.17 4.67
N PRO A 100 -4.70 -3.42 5.17
CA PRO A 100 -5.50 -3.78 6.34
C PRO A 100 -5.21 -2.96 7.61
N ASP A 101 -3.99 -2.41 7.72
CA ASP A 101 -3.60 -1.55 8.85
C ASP A 101 -3.80 -0.07 8.54
N ARG A 102 -4.50 0.24 7.44
CA ARG A 102 -4.82 1.57 6.95
C ARG A 102 -3.61 2.38 6.50
N ASN A 103 -2.51 1.73 6.17
CA ASN A 103 -1.39 2.40 5.52
C ASN A 103 -1.81 2.78 4.10
N VAL A 104 -1.40 3.96 3.64
CA VAL A 104 -1.74 4.45 2.32
C VAL A 104 -0.72 3.98 1.30
N ILE A 105 -1.19 3.38 0.23
CA ILE A 105 -0.37 3.03 -0.92
C ILE A 105 -0.90 3.77 -2.14
N GLU A 106 -0.01 4.48 -2.83
CA GLU A 106 -0.33 5.17 -4.06
C GLU A 106 0.07 4.31 -5.26
N LEU A 107 -0.81 4.19 -6.24
CA LEU A 107 -0.46 3.64 -7.55
C LEU A 107 -0.37 4.81 -8.52
N HIS A 108 0.77 4.97 -9.17
CA HIS A 108 1.08 6.15 -9.96
C HIS A 108 1.39 5.77 -11.40
N GLN A 109 0.63 6.35 -12.34
CA GLN A 109 0.86 6.23 -13.76
C GLN A 109 1.48 7.52 -14.24
N ARG A 110 2.66 7.45 -14.86
CA ARG A 110 3.40 8.65 -15.27
C ARG A 110 2.91 9.27 -16.57
N SER A 111 2.40 8.45 -17.45
CA SER A 111 1.92 8.97 -18.75
C SER A 111 1.05 7.96 -19.46
#